data_3fe20e217028d1d7506bafd288afbff2
#
_entry.id   3fe20e217028d1d7506bafd288afbff2
#
_cell.length_a   1.000
_cell.length_b   1.000
_cell.length_c   1.000
_cell.angle_alpha   90.00
_cell.angle_beta   90.00
_cell.angle_gamma   90.00
#
_symmetry.space_group_name_H-M   'P 1'
#
loop_
_entity.id
_entity.type
_entity.pdbx_description
1 polymer ?
#
loop_
_entity_poly.entity_id
_entity_poly.type
_entity_poly.pdbx_seq_one_letter_code
_entity_poly.pdbx_strand_id
1 'polypeptide(L)'
;MALEWRTASEQNSKGFEIERSYDGSNFTKVGYVDAAGNSNSIRSYAFPDKEIAQDANYYRLKQIDLDNRFEYSKVVVVRNPTVSKYPFRILSNPVQNTLDIQFGNPPNGRVSVVLLDVSGKALLNWQSESPVQSRIRIDLSRLNLAKGVYIVRAKTPTREFTEKIIKQ
;
A
#
# COMPACT_ATOMS: atom_id res chain seq x y z
N MET A 1 2.82 3.34 13.70
CA MET A 1 4.00 4.23 13.57
C MET A 1 3.71 5.52 14.31
N ALA A 2 4.70 6.16 14.94
CA ALA A 2 4.54 7.48 15.52
C ALA A 2 5.15 8.53 14.57
N LEU A 3 4.39 9.60 14.32
CA LEU A 3 4.86 10.83 13.70
C LEU A 3 5.19 11.79 14.85
N GLU A 4 6.37 12.38 14.81
CA GLU A 4 6.82 13.31 15.82
C GLU A 4 7.28 14.62 15.18
N TRP A 5 6.95 15.74 15.79
CA TRP A 5 7.43 17.05 15.36
C TRP A 5 7.62 17.99 16.54
N ARG A 6 8.31 19.09 16.28
CA ARG A 6 8.58 20.12 17.27
C ARG A 6 8.34 21.50 16.68
N THR A 7 7.84 22.38 17.51
CA THR A 7 7.79 23.83 17.24
C THR A 7 8.83 24.52 18.10
N ALA A 8 9.51 25.52 17.54
CA ALA A 8 10.45 26.35 18.32
C ALA A 8 9.69 27.38 19.16
N SER A 9 8.62 27.94 18.58
CA SER A 9 7.67 28.85 19.23
C SER A 9 6.31 28.67 18.57
N GLU A 10 5.27 29.10 19.25
CA GLU A 10 3.90 29.13 18.76
C GLU A 10 3.27 30.49 19.06
N GLN A 11 2.53 31.01 18.11
CA GLN A 11 1.76 32.24 18.28
C GLN A 11 0.41 32.05 17.61
N ASN A 12 -0.66 32.26 18.38
CA ASN A 12 -2.02 32.13 17.89
C ASN A 12 -2.38 30.75 17.30
N SER A 13 -1.61 29.71 17.63
CA SER A 13 -1.76 28.38 17.03
C SER A 13 -2.89 27.60 17.67
N LYS A 14 -3.85 27.12 16.85
CA LYS A 14 -4.99 26.31 17.28
C LYS A 14 -4.60 24.82 17.35
N GLY A 15 -3.90 24.31 16.31
CA GLY A 15 -3.52 22.91 16.25
C GLY A 15 -2.98 22.49 14.91
N PHE A 16 -2.72 21.21 14.81
CA PHE A 16 -2.12 20.57 13.64
C PHE A 16 -3.07 19.49 13.11
N GLU A 17 -3.52 19.63 11.87
CA GLU A 17 -4.10 18.52 11.13
C GLU A 17 -2.97 17.69 10.54
N ILE A 18 -2.99 16.40 10.78
CA ILE A 18 -2.08 15.46 10.18
C ILE A 18 -2.74 14.95 8.90
N GLU A 19 -2.10 15.19 7.77
CA GLU A 19 -2.59 14.76 6.48
C GLU A 19 -1.65 13.70 5.89
N ARG A 20 -2.24 12.64 5.33
CA ARG A 20 -1.54 11.53 4.68
C ARG A 20 -1.93 11.43 3.21
N SER A 21 -0.97 11.07 2.37
CA SER A 21 -1.15 10.72 0.98
C SER A 21 -0.42 9.42 0.65
N TYR A 22 -0.92 8.68 -0.34
CA TYR A 22 -0.25 7.49 -0.88
C TYR A 22 0.45 7.74 -2.22
N ASP A 23 0.16 8.88 -2.86
CA ASP A 23 0.70 9.28 -4.16
C ASP A 23 1.54 10.57 -4.11
N GLY A 24 1.60 11.22 -2.94
CA GLY A 24 2.31 12.48 -2.73
C GLY A 24 1.55 13.71 -3.22
N SER A 25 0.35 13.55 -3.78
CA SER A 25 -0.46 14.63 -4.37
C SER A 25 -1.82 14.79 -3.68
N ASN A 26 -2.52 13.68 -3.48
CA ASN A 26 -3.85 13.66 -2.88
C ASN A 26 -3.74 13.39 -1.38
N PHE A 27 -3.88 14.44 -0.57
CA PHE A 27 -3.77 14.37 0.87
C PHE A 27 -5.15 14.30 1.54
N THR A 28 -5.27 13.42 2.53
CA THR A 28 -6.46 13.26 3.38
C THR A 28 -6.09 13.44 4.84
N LYS A 29 -6.93 14.12 5.61
CA LYS A 29 -6.76 14.24 7.05
C LYS A 29 -6.89 12.88 7.72
N VAL A 30 -5.89 12.51 8.53
CA VAL A 30 -5.85 11.27 9.30
C VAL A 30 -5.87 11.52 10.81
N GLY A 31 -5.66 12.75 11.25
CA GLY A 31 -5.69 13.11 12.65
C GLY A 31 -5.62 14.59 12.91
N TYR A 32 -5.67 14.93 14.22
CA TYR A 32 -5.55 16.27 14.72
C TYR A 32 -4.89 16.26 16.10
N VAL A 33 -4.04 17.24 16.36
CA VAL A 33 -3.38 17.47 17.66
C VAL A 33 -3.49 18.94 18.00
N ASP A 34 -3.97 19.25 19.21
CA ASP A 34 -4.06 20.63 19.68
C ASP A 34 -2.66 21.23 19.88
N ALA A 35 -2.50 22.51 19.52
CA ALA A 35 -1.30 23.28 19.79
C ALA A 35 -1.33 23.88 21.21
N ALA A 36 -0.19 24.39 21.66
CA ALA A 36 -0.12 25.11 22.96
C ALA A 36 -0.73 26.52 22.89
N GLY A 37 -1.15 26.98 21.71
CA GLY A 37 -1.69 28.32 21.49
C GLY A 37 -0.59 29.36 21.34
N ASN A 38 0.01 29.78 22.46
CA ASN A 38 1.16 30.67 22.50
C ASN A 38 2.27 30.04 23.35
N SER A 39 3.46 29.93 22.78
CA SER A 39 4.64 29.37 23.48
C SER A 39 5.93 29.97 22.93
N ASN A 40 6.80 30.44 23.80
CA ASN A 40 8.16 30.86 23.46
C ASN A 40 9.20 29.77 23.77
N SER A 41 8.74 28.56 24.04
CA SER A 41 9.60 27.41 24.31
C SER A 41 9.27 26.28 23.35
N ILE A 42 10.26 25.40 23.12
CA ILE A 42 10.10 24.22 22.27
C ILE A 42 8.96 23.34 22.79
N ARG A 43 8.05 23.01 21.92
CA ARG A 43 6.97 22.05 22.15
C ARG A 43 7.20 20.80 21.28
N SER A 44 6.91 19.65 21.85
CA SER A 44 7.01 18.36 21.16
C SER A 44 5.63 17.73 21.05
N TYR A 45 5.32 17.20 19.89
CA TYR A 45 4.03 16.58 19.58
C TYR A 45 4.24 15.22 18.96
N ALA A 46 3.26 14.34 19.12
CA ALA A 46 3.26 13.04 18.50
C ALA A 46 1.86 12.63 18.05
N PHE A 47 1.78 11.90 16.95
CA PHE A 47 0.55 11.32 16.45
C PHE A 47 0.79 9.87 16.01
N PRO A 48 0.08 8.86 16.57
CA PRO A 48 0.20 7.47 16.17
C PRO A 48 -0.69 7.19 14.95
N ASP A 49 -0.10 6.99 13.77
CA ASP A 49 -0.84 6.45 12.64
C ASP A 49 -0.79 4.91 12.67
N LYS A 50 -1.97 4.30 12.77
CA LYS A 50 -2.16 2.84 12.83
C LYS A 50 -2.41 2.21 11.47
N GLU A 51 -2.73 3.02 10.45
CA GLU A 51 -3.18 2.55 9.14
C GLU A 51 -2.14 2.75 8.04
N ILE A 52 -0.91 2.32 8.26
CA ILE A 52 0.16 2.42 7.26
C ILE A 52 0.04 1.25 6.29
N ALA A 53 -0.74 1.42 5.22
CA ALA A 53 -1.04 0.35 4.27
C ALA A 53 -0.10 0.25 3.08
N GLN A 54 0.69 1.31 2.78
CA GLN A 54 1.52 1.40 1.59
C GLN A 54 3.02 1.36 1.91
N ASP A 55 3.85 1.00 0.92
CA ASP A 55 5.31 1.06 1.02
C ASP A 55 5.79 2.49 1.30
N ALA A 56 5.29 3.46 0.55
CA ALA A 56 5.56 4.88 0.77
C ALA A 56 4.27 5.58 1.24
N ASN A 57 4.39 6.30 2.34
CA ASN A 57 3.34 7.13 2.89
C ASN A 57 3.90 8.55 3.02
N TYR A 58 3.19 9.50 2.45
CA TYR A 58 3.57 10.91 2.45
C TYR A 58 2.76 11.63 3.51
N TYR A 59 3.42 12.37 4.37
CA TYR A 59 2.77 13.13 5.43
C TYR A 59 3.12 14.60 5.33
N ARG A 60 2.16 15.44 5.69
CA ARG A 60 2.37 16.86 5.97
C ARG A 60 1.52 17.28 7.16
N LEU A 61 1.94 18.31 7.83
CA LEU A 61 1.14 19.00 8.84
C LEU A 61 0.46 20.20 8.18
N LYS A 62 -0.80 20.41 8.53
CA LYS A 62 -1.49 21.66 8.29
C LYS A 62 -1.65 22.35 9.64
N GLN A 63 -0.78 23.28 9.93
CA GLN A 63 -0.87 24.12 11.12
C GLN A 63 -2.03 25.11 10.93
N ILE A 64 -2.91 25.20 11.91
CA ILE A 64 -4.11 26.05 11.87
C ILE A 64 -4.03 27.02 13.02
N ASP A 65 -4.27 28.29 12.77
CA ASP A 65 -4.33 29.35 13.76
C ASP A 65 -5.75 29.52 14.31
N LEU A 66 -5.89 30.23 15.42
CA LEU A 66 -7.19 30.50 16.04
C LEU A 66 -8.11 31.31 15.15
N ASP A 67 -7.59 32.08 14.18
CA ASP A 67 -8.34 32.83 13.17
C ASP A 67 -8.64 31.97 11.92
N ASN A 68 -8.36 30.68 11.95
CA ASN A 68 -8.50 29.68 10.88
C ASN A 68 -7.60 29.90 9.65
N ARG A 69 -6.61 30.73 9.71
CA ARG A 69 -5.52 30.74 8.74
C ARG A 69 -4.71 29.46 8.91
N PHE A 70 -4.05 29.02 7.87
CA PHE A 70 -3.25 27.81 7.96
C PHE A 70 -2.01 27.88 7.08
N GLU A 71 -1.03 27.07 7.44
CA GLU A 71 0.20 26.84 6.68
C GLU A 71 0.51 25.34 6.63
N TYR A 72 1.13 24.88 5.52
CA TYR A 72 1.57 23.52 5.37
C TYR A 72 3.06 23.37 5.69
N SER A 73 3.41 22.31 6.39
CA SER A 73 4.80 21.87 6.52
C SER A 73 5.34 21.30 5.21
N LYS A 74 6.63 21.03 5.16
CA LYS A 74 7.23 20.19 4.13
C LYS A 74 6.61 18.80 4.17
N VAL A 75 6.49 18.16 3.01
CA VAL A 75 6.08 16.76 2.90
C VAL A 75 7.23 15.85 3.33
N VAL A 76 6.93 14.90 4.21
CA VAL A 76 7.86 13.87 4.66
C VAL A 76 7.40 12.53 4.12
N VAL A 77 8.35 11.76 3.57
CA VAL A 77 8.08 10.40 3.07
C VAL A 77 8.50 9.39 4.14
N VAL A 78 7.56 8.58 4.54
CA VAL A 78 7.80 7.48 5.48
C VAL A 78 7.61 6.16 4.77
N ARG A 79 8.64 5.34 4.75
CA ARG A 79 8.58 3.99 4.20
C ARG A 79 8.20 2.98 5.26
N ASN A 80 7.25 2.13 4.91
CA ASN A 80 6.86 1.03 5.77
C ASN A 80 7.77 -0.18 5.47
N PRO A 81 8.71 -0.54 6.36
CA PRO A 81 9.64 -1.63 6.12
C PRO A 81 8.97 -3.01 6.08
N THR A 82 7.74 -3.12 6.57
CA THR A 82 6.98 -4.37 6.55
C THR A 82 6.27 -4.61 5.21
N VAL A 83 6.15 -3.57 4.37
CA VAL A 83 5.60 -3.71 3.02
C VAL A 83 6.72 -4.12 2.08
N SER A 84 6.62 -5.30 1.50
CA SER A 84 7.62 -5.80 0.56
C SER A 84 7.74 -4.89 -0.66
N LYS A 85 8.98 -4.60 -1.07
CA LYS A 85 9.29 -3.90 -2.32
C LYS A 85 8.68 -4.61 -3.54
N TYR A 86 8.51 -5.91 -3.44
CA TYR A 86 7.88 -6.75 -4.45
C TYR A 86 6.61 -7.36 -3.87
N PRO A 87 5.47 -6.61 -3.86
CA PRO A 87 4.23 -7.09 -3.25
C PRO A 87 3.68 -8.35 -3.89
N PHE A 88 4.07 -8.61 -5.13
CA PHE A 88 3.66 -9.76 -5.93
C PHE A 88 4.76 -10.13 -6.92
N ARG A 89 5.00 -11.41 -7.14
CA ARG A 89 5.86 -11.92 -8.21
C ARG A 89 5.52 -13.37 -8.56
N ILE A 90 5.75 -13.74 -9.80
CA ILE A 90 5.76 -15.10 -10.28
C ILE A 90 7.16 -15.68 -10.05
N LEU A 91 7.27 -16.82 -9.35
CA LEU A 91 8.57 -17.39 -8.98
C LEU A 91 9.27 -18.12 -10.13
N SER A 92 8.48 -18.66 -11.08
CA SER A 92 8.99 -19.36 -12.26
C SER A 92 8.39 -18.70 -13.51
N ASN A 93 9.22 -18.09 -14.32
CA ASN A 93 8.86 -17.61 -15.64
C ASN A 93 10.07 -17.82 -16.56
N PRO A 94 10.01 -18.71 -17.52
CA PRO A 94 8.84 -19.45 -18.04
C PRO A 94 8.21 -20.47 -17.08
N VAL A 95 6.89 -20.65 -17.21
CA VAL A 95 6.10 -21.63 -16.46
C VAL A 95 5.96 -22.93 -17.28
N GLN A 96 5.98 -24.06 -16.58
CA GLN A 96 5.65 -25.36 -17.16
C GLN A 96 4.24 -25.78 -16.73
N ASN A 97 4.12 -26.63 -15.73
CA ASN A 97 2.83 -27.18 -15.28
C ASN A 97 2.31 -26.55 -13.99
N THR A 98 3.10 -25.66 -13.38
CA THR A 98 2.70 -25.01 -12.13
C THR A 98 2.94 -23.49 -12.20
N LEU A 99 1.99 -22.74 -11.69
CA LEU A 99 2.11 -21.30 -11.47
C LEU A 99 2.36 -21.07 -9.98
N ASP A 100 3.57 -20.65 -9.67
CA ASP A 100 3.99 -20.30 -8.30
C ASP A 100 3.98 -18.80 -8.12
N ILE A 101 3.13 -18.33 -7.23
CA ILE A 101 2.94 -16.91 -6.91
C ILE A 101 3.45 -16.64 -5.50
N GLN A 102 4.28 -15.62 -5.34
CA GLN A 102 4.76 -15.14 -4.06
C GLN A 102 4.19 -13.74 -3.79
N PHE A 103 3.53 -13.58 -2.66
CA PHE A 103 3.18 -12.27 -2.10
C PHE A 103 4.27 -11.84 -1.12
N GLY A 104 4.65 -10.58 -1.17
CA GLY A 104 5.64 -10.03 -0.25
C GLY A 104 5.15 -10.03 1.20
N ASN A 105 3.85 -9.77 1.39
CA ASN A 105 3.15 -9.95 2.66
C ASN A 105 1.95 -10.86 2.44
N PRO A 106 1.60 -11.74 3.40
CA PRO A 106 0.40 -12.56 3.30
C PRO A 106 -0.83 -11.69 3.07
N PRO A 107 -1.65 -11.98 2.05
CA PRO A 107 -2.88 -11.26 1.82
C PRO A 107 -3.84 -11.44 3.00
N ASN A 108 -4.42 -10.35 3.50
CA ASN A 108 -5.42 -10.42 4.55
C ASN A 108 -6.79 -10.69 3.91
N GLY A 109 -7.11 -11.97 3.70
CA GLY A 109 -8.38 -12.43 3.13
C GLY A 109 -8.23 -13.28 1.88
N ARG A 110 -9.33 -13.44 1.15
CA ARG A 110 -9.38 -14.29 -0.05
C ARG A 110 -8.58 -13.68 -1.20
N VAL A 111 -7.93 -14.56 -1.96
CA VAL A 111 -7.23 -14.20 -3.19
C VAL A 111 -7.90 -14.91 -4.35
N SER A 112 -8.16 -14.18 -5.44
CA SER A 112 -8.55 -14.76 -6.71
C SER A 112 -7.42 -14.61 -7.73
N VAL A 113 -7.21 -15.64 -8.54
CA VAL A 113 -6.21 -15.65 -9.62
C VAL A 113 -6.91 -16.04 -10.90
N VAL A 114 -6.75 -15.21 -11.93
CA VAL A 114 -7.27 -15.47 -13.27
C VAL A 114 -6.09 -15.58 -14.23
N LEU A 115 -6.08 -16.65 -15.03
CA LEU A 115 -5.15 -16.81 -16.14
C LEU A 115 -5.89 -16.44 -17.44
N LEU A 116 -5.35 -15.51 -18.18
CA LEU A 116 -5.90 -15.00 -19.43
C LEU A 116 -4.95 -15.33 -20.58
N ASP A 117 -5.50 -15.60 -21.76
CA ASP A 117 -4.74 -15.55 -23.01
C ASP A 117 -4.51 -14.11 -23.49
N VAL A 118 -3.79 -13.96 -24.60
CA VAL A 118 -3.49 -12.63 -25.18
C VAL A 118 -4.74 -11.91 -25.73
N SER A 119 -5.85 -12.60 -25.95
CA SER A 119 -7.12 -12.00 -26.35
C SER A 119 -7.93 -11.49 -25.15
N GLY A 120 -7.49 -11.79 -23.92
CA GLY A 120 -8.20 -11.48 -22.68
C GLY A 120 -9.22 -12.54 -22.27
N LYS A 121 -9.29 -13.69 -22.96
CA LYS A 121 -10.15 -14.81 -22.59
C LYS A 121 -9.62 -15.49 -21.33
N ALA A 122 -10.49 -15.69 -20.34
CA ALA A 122 -10.15 -16.41 -19.13
C ALA A 122 -10.06 -17.92 -19.38
N LEU A 123 -8.91 -18.51 -19.03
CA LEU A 123 -8.62 -19.93 -19.15
C LEU A 123 -8.64 -20.64 -17.81
N LEU A 124 -8.41 -19.91 -16.72
CA LEU A 124 -8.48 -20.38 -15.34
C LEU A 124 -9.07 -19.30 -14.47
N ASN A 125 -9.97 -19.70 -13.58
CA ASN A 125 -10.41 -18.92 -12.43
C ASN A 125 -10.13 -19.75 -11.18
N TRP A 126 -9.21 -19.28 -10.35
CA TRP A 126 -8.85 -19.92 -9.09
C TRP A 126 -9.13 -18.97 -7.93
N GLN A 127 -9.60 -19.51 -6.82
CA GLN A 127 -9.87 -18.74 -5.62
C GLN A 127 -9.41 -19.51 -4.39
N SER A 128 -8.79 -18.81 -3.43
CA SER A 128 -8.42 -19.40 -2.16
C SER A 128 -9.63 -19.54 -1.24
N GLU A 129 -9.67 -20.64 -0.48
CA GLU A 129 -10.77 -20.89 0.46
C GLU A 129 -10.65 -20.08 1.77
N SER A 130 -9.42 -19.72 2.20
CA SER A 130 -9.18 -19.02 3.47
C SER A 130 -7.77 -18.46 3.54
N PRO A 131 -7.38 -17.71 4.60
CA PRO A 131 -6.26 -16.80 4.51
C PRO A 131 -5.03 -17.45 3.90
N VAL A 132 -4.61 -16.87 2.79
CA VAL A 132 -3.51 -17.37 1.98
C VAL A 132 -2.21 -17.08 2.72
N GLN A 133 -1.35 -18.08 2.83
CA GLN A 133 0.04 -17.87 3.15
C GLN A 133 0.69 -16.98 2.07
N SER A 134 1.90 -16.52 2.29
CA SER A 134 2.61 -15.66 1.34
C SER A 134 2.88 -16.31 -0.03
N ARG A 135 2.58 -17.61 -0.20
CA ARG A 135 2.79 -18.34 -1.46
C ARG A 135 1.56 -19.15 -1.87
N ILE A 136 1.25 -19.09 -3.16
CA ILE A 136 0.21 -19.89 -3.82
C ILE A 136 0.87 -20.72 -4.90
N ARG A 137 0.48 -22.00 -5.00
CA ARG A 137 0.83 -22.87 -6.12
C ARG A 137 -0.44 -23.35 -6.81
N ILE A 138 -0.53 -23.14 -8.11
CA ILE A 138 -1.67 -23.50 -8.95
C ILE A 138 -1.19 -24.52 -10.00
N ASP A 139 -1.84 -25.66 -10.08
CA ASP A 139 -1.58 -26.66 -11.10
C ASP A 139 -2.24 -26.26 -12.42
N LEU A 140 -1.45 -26.14 -13.47
CA LEU A 140 -1.88 -25.81 -14.83
C LEU A 140 -1.90 -27.03 -15.76
N SER A 141 -1.49 -28.21 -15.31
CA SER A 141 -1.32 -29.41 -16.14
C SER A 141 -2.59 -29.83 -16.86
N ARG A 142 -3.76 -29.56 -16.23
CA ARG A 142 -5.08 -29.91 -16.78
C ARG A 142 -5.62 -28.94 -17.84
N LEU A 143 -4.96 -27.80 -18.04
CA LEU A 143 -5.45 -26.75 -18.95
C LEU A 143 -4.99 -26.93 -20.38
N ASN A 144 -4.09 -27.88 -20.68
CA ASN A 144 -3.53 -28.11 -22.01
C ASN A 144 -3.09 -26.82 -22.72
N LEU A 145 -2.41 -25.94 -21.97
CA LEU A 145 -1.97 -24.64 -22.48
C LEU A 145 -0.92 -24.81 -23.59
N ALA A 146 -1.13 -24.18 -24.72
CA ALA A 146 -0.12 -24.08 -25.76
C ALA A 146 1.09 -23.25 -25.28
N LYS A 147 2.25 -23.49 -25.89
CA LYS A 147 3.41 -22.61 -25.70
C LYS A 147 3.06 -21.17 -26.13
N GLY A 148 3.37 -20.20 -25.29
CA GLY A 148 3.00 -18.83 -25.61
C GLY A 148 2.96 -17.91 -24.41
N VAL A 149 2.43 -16.72 -24.63
CA VAL A 149 2.30 -15.65 -23.63
C VAL A 149 0.91 -15.68 -23.01
N TYR A 150 0.85 -15.54 -21.70
CA TYR A 150 -0.38 -15.46 -20.92
C TYR A 150 -0.27 -14.33 -19.91
N ILE A 151 -1.40 -13.90 -19.38
CA ILE A 151 -1.51 -12.86 -18.36
C ILE A 151 -2.09 -13.47 -17.09
N VAL A 152 -1.38 -13.31 -16.00
CA VAL A 152 -1.85 -13.66 -14.66
C VAL A 152 -2.38 -12.41 -13.99
N ARG A 153 -3.64 -12.41 -13.58
CA ARG A 153 -4.26 -11.37 -12.78
C ARG A 153 -4.60 -11.93 -11.41
N ALA A 154 -4.00 -11.39 -10.36
CA ALA A 154 -4.27 -11.77 -8.99
C ALA A 154 -4.93 -10.61 -8.24
N LYS A 155 -6.06 -10.88 -7.58
CA LYS A 155 -6.80 -9.90 -6.80
C LYS A 155 -6.85 -10.31 -5.34
N THR A 156 -6.44 -9.42 -4.47
CA THR A 156 -6.59 -9.48 -3.02
C THR A 156 -7.69 -8.52 -2.57
N PRO A 157 -8.13 -8.53 -1.30
CA PRO A 157 -9.12 -7.56 -0.80
C PRO A 157 -8.73 -6.09 -1.00
N THR A 158 -7.43 -5.80 -1.04
CA THR A 158 -6.92 -4.42 -1.07
C THR A 158 -6.23 -4.04 -2.37
N ARG A 159 -5.84 -5.00 -3.21
CA ARG A 159 -5.02 -4.75 -4.42
C ARG A 159 -5.29 -5.75 -5.52
N GLU A 160 -5.02 -5.30 -6.74
CA GLU A 160 -4.97 -6.13 -7.94
C GLU A 160 -3.57 -6.06 -8.55
N PHE A 161 -3.07 -7.22 -9.02
CA PHE A 161 -1.76 -7.38 -9.63
C PHE A 161 -1.91 -8.04 -10.99
N THR A 162 -1.11 -7.62 -11.95
CA THR A 162 -1.09 -8.20 -13.30
C THR A 162 0.35 -8.44 -13.72
N GLU A 163 0.64 -9.67 -14.15
CA GLU A 163 1.96 -10.10 -14.60
C GLU A 163 1.85 -10.93 -15.88
N LYS A 164 2.82 -10.76 -16.77
CA LYS A 164 2.97 -11.58 -17.97
C LYS A 164 3.79 -12.82 -17.68
N ILE A 165 3.33 -13.99 -18.12
CA ILE A 165 4.06 -15.24 -18.07
C ILE A 165 4.27 -15.82 -19.47
N ILE A 166 5.30 -16.65 -19.59
CA ILE A 166 5.61 -17.43 -20.78
C ILE A 166 5.40 -18.91 -20.43
N LYS A 167 4.55 -19.61 -21.18
CA LYS A 167 4.36 -21.07 -21.10
C LYS A 167 5.33 -21.75 -22.06
N GLN A 168 6.09 -22.70 -21.54
CA GLN A 168 6.96 -23.61 -22.31
C GLN A 168 6.38 -25.02 -22.43
#